data_e89ac6467d9aab3aa0bab09c65225b23
#
_entry.id   e89ac6467d9aab3aa0bab09c65225b23
#
_cell.length_a   1.000
_cell.length_b   1.000
_cell.length_c   1.000
_cell.angle_alpha   90.00
_cell.angle_beta   90.00
_cell.angle_gamma   90.00
#
_symmetry.space_group_name_H-M   'P 1'
#
loop_
_entity.id
_entity.type
_entity.pdbx_description
1 polymer ?
#
loop_
_entity_poly.entity_id
_entity_poly.type
_entity_poly.pdbx_seq_one_letter_code
_entity_poly.pdbx_strand_id
1 'polypeptide(L)'
;MCHTHHTPNKGIQHDGHDDEHKYWSRRSFIQALGIAGSGSMMLGSNMLSANAPSPLTAGIAAAETDNILILIRLSGGNDGLSTVIPIEQYDAYANARPNIYIPESKVLKLTDEFGVPSYMSALEPMWGEGQFKAAHGVGYEGQSLSHFTGSDIFANTDLDTNGFSGLNTGWMGRHFENIYPDYLINPPAAPAAIQIGQFGSLVFQGEETNYAFTTSNINQLEEIAESGVVYGLGDELFNDCMYGDQLKFLRGVANTTYEYSGLIHEAYERGQNQVEYQDNGFARQMKLLAKLIKGNLGTKVYMISMGGFDTHGNQPLAHERLMTNLSVAINTFYQDLAFTQQDDKVLSMTFSEFGRRIFENGSNGTDHGKAAPTLFFGSGLNGSAFVGDHPTLEDPDGRGNLEYTMDFRDLYATVLAEWLCVDVPLVEQHLLDHPYAPVNLGFNCSGVDFPEIAYSDGDVTPPTPVNPDGSDPSTAPFDPNLMNAIVHKPYYPSDSTPHIYLEMPFSAHVDIQLYNILGQNVGTVFNEMMLEGSTEINIRERLPDHLSTGKYIYRISVQDQKMSKSVMVA
;
A
#
# COMPACT_ATOMS: atom_id res chain seq x y z
N MET A 1 23.14 -18.96 -12.23
CA MET A 1 24.45 -18.84 -12.94
C MET A 1 24.13 -18.63 -14.40
N CYS A 2 24.41 -17.45 -14.93
CA CYS A 2 24.26 -17.23 -16.36
C CYS A 2 25.25 -18.14 -17.10
N HIS A 3 24.78 -19.05 -17.93
CA HIS A 3 25.64 -19.90 -18.73
C HIS A 3 26.22 -19.08 -19.89
N THR A 4 27.46 -18.60 -19.77
CA THR A 4 28.21 -18.16 -20.93
C THR A 4 28.67 -19.40 -21.71
N HIS A 5 28.28 -19.51 -22.97
CA HIS A 5 28.88 -20.47 -23.90
C HIS A 5 30.37 -20.16 -23.99
N HIS A 6 31.21 -20.99 -23.38
CA HIS A 6 32.63 -20.94 -23.55
C HIS A 6 33.00 -21.36 -24.98
N THR A 7 33.34 -20.41 -25.84
CA THR A 7 34.30 -20.61 -26.88
C THR A 7 35.69 -20.34 -26.28
N PRO A 8 36.68 -21.23 -26.44
CA PRO A 8 37.99 -21.01 -25.87
C PRO A 8 38.76 -20.01 -26.72
N ASN A 9 38.74 -18.73 -26.39
CA ASN A 9 39.76 -17.80 -26.87
C ASN A 9 39.88 -16.55 -25.98
N LYS A 10 41.09 -16.46 -25.40
CA LYS A 10 41.83 -15.26 -24.96
C LYS A 10 41.18 -14.31 -24.00
N GLY A 11 41.54 -14.47 -22.72
CA GLY A 11 42.00 -13.37 -21.87
C GLY A 11 41.08 -12.14 -21.80
N ILE A 12 39.93 -12.27 -21.19
CA ILE A 12 39.21 -11.13 -20.57
C ILE A 12 39.36 -11.35 -19.06
N GLN A 13 40.10 -10.46 -18.42
CA GLN A 13 40.23 -10.41 -16.97
C GLN A 13 38.83 -10.14 -16.38
N HIS A 14 38.40 -11.04 -15.54
CA HIS A 14 37.19 -10.89 -14.70
C HIS A 14 37.46 -10.05 -13.44
N ASP A 15 38.16 -8.91 -13.56
CA ASP A 15 38.65 -8.16 -12.42
C ASP A 15 37.52 -7.33 -11.71
N GLY A 16 36.34 -7.12 -12.34
CA GLY A 16 35.28 -6.34 -11.73
C GLY A 16 34.38 -7.13 -10.77
N HIS A 17 34.14 -8.41 -11.05
CA HIS A 17 33.18 -9.21 -10.28
C HIS A 17 33.69 -9.65 -8.90
N ASP A 18 34.98 -9.94 -8.78
CA ASP A 18 35.60 -10.40 -7.53
C ASP A 18 35.89 -9.23 -6.55
N ASP A 19 36.11 -8.03 -7.07
CA ASP A 19 36.33 -6.84 -6.22
C ASP A 19 35.05 -6.33 -5.55
N GLU A 20 33.89 -6.45 -6.18
CA GLU A 20 32.61 -6.06 -5.59
C GLU A 20 32.18 -6.93 -4.41
N HIS A 21 32.55 -8.24 -4.42
CA HIS A 21 32.33 -9.12 -3.26
C HIS A 21 33.11 -8.73 -2.01
N LYS A 22 34.15 -7.91 -2.13
CA LYS A 22 34.94 -7.42 -0.99
C LYS A 22 34.25 -6.30 -0.22
N TYR A 23 33.36 -5.55 -0.85
CA TYR A 23 32.67 -4.40 -0.22
C TYR A 23 31.35 -4.77 0.45
N TRP A 24 30.73 -5.88 0.08
CA TRP A 24 29.55 -6.41 0.77
C TRP A 24 29.97 -7.42 1.83
N SER A 25 30.11 -6.98 3.08
CA SER A 25 30.11 -7.94 4.16
C SER A 25 28.71 -8.55 4.28
N ARG A 26 28.61 -9.84 4.62
CA ARG A 26 27.32 -10.49 4.91
C ARG A 26 26.51 -9.69 5.95
N ARG A 27 27.20 -8.99 6.83
CA ARG A 27 26.62 -8.16 7.87
C ARG A 27 26.01 -6.87 7.30
N SER A 28 26.70 -6.16 6.40
CA SER A 28 26.19 -4.96 5.72
C SER A 28 25.00 -5.28 4.84
N PHE A 29 25.03 -6.42 4.14
CA PHE A 29 23.92 -6.93 3.35
C PHE A 29 22.70 -7.23 4.21
N ILE A 30 22.86 -7.98 5.31
CA ILE A 30 21.76 -8.32 6.23
C ILE A 30 21.24 -7.08 6.96
N GLN A 31 22.09 -6.09 7.26
CA GLN A 31 21.68 -4.83 7.88
C GLN A 31 20.85 -3.97 6.89
N ALA A 32 21.30 -3.84 5.65
CA ALA A 32 20.54 -3.16 4.61
C ALA A 32 19.19 -3.85 4.36
N LEU A 33 19.17 -5.18 4.33
CA LEU A 33 17.95 -5.98 4.23
C LEU A 33 17.04 -5.83 5.44
N GLY A 34 17.59 -5.78 6.66
CA GLY A 34 16.81 -5.64 7.88
C GLY A 34 16.09 -4.30 7.99
N ILE A 35 16.54 -3.29 7.27
CA ILE A 35 15.97 -1.94 7.29
C ILE A 35 15.05 -1.68 6.10
N ALA A 36 15.45 -2.09 4.90
CA ALA A 36 14.62 -1.91 3.70
C ALA A 36 13.55 -3.00 3.54
N GLY A 37 13.70 -4.13 4.18
CA GLY A 37 12.90 -5.29 3.88
C GLY A 37 12.74 -6.24 5.03
N SER A 38 12.21 -5.79 6.11
CA SER A 38 11.61 -6.70 7.07
C SER A 38 10.24 -7.23 6.60
N GLY A 39 9.82 -6.91 5.42
CA GLY A 39 8.70 -7.54 4.75
C GLY A 39 9.28 -8.38 3.65
N SER A 40 9.00 -9.67 3.68
CA SER A 40 9.17 -10.60 2.58
C SER A 40 9.92 -9.97 1.40
N MET A 41 11.26 -10.12 1.40
CA MET A 41 11.93 -10.10 0.13
C MET A 41 11.28 -11.20 -0.70
N MET A 42 10.28 -10.82 -1.43
CA MET A 42 10.00 -11.54 -2.64
C MET A 42 11.16 -11.16 -3.57
N LEU A 43 12.21 -11.96 -3.54
CA LEU A 43 13.20 -12.09 -4.58
C LEU A 43 12.47 -12.64 -5.80
N GLY A 44 11.58 -11.85 -6.37
CA GLY A 44 10.78 -12.19 -7.53
C GLY A 44 10.99 -11.09 -8.55
N SER A 45 11.73 -11.43 -9.57
CA SER A 45 11.66 -10.91 -10.95
C SER A 45 11.20 -9.49 -11.08
N ASN A 46 12.11 -8.57 -11.27
CA ASN A 46 11.74 -7.25 -11.71
C ASN A 46 12.66 -6.76 -12.80
N MET A 47 12.04 -6.49 -13.93
CA MET A 47 12.61 -5.57 -14.90
C MET A 47 12.08 -4.19 -14.59
N LEU A 48 12.98 -3.27 -14.32
CA LEU A 48 12.68 -1.84 -14.30
C LEU A 48 12.70 -1.38 -15.77
N SER A 49 11.52 -1.12 -16.32
CA SER A 49 11.46 -0.41 -17.60
C SER A 49 11.55 1.09 -17.31
N ALA A 50 12.58 1.74 -17.83
CA ALA A 50 12.67 3.20 -17.84
C ALA A 50 11.66 3.72 -18.88
N ASN A 51 10.42 3.96 -18.46
CA ASN A 51 9.42 4.61 -19.30
C ASN A 51 9.42 6.10 -19.01
N ALA A 52 9.41 6.91 -20.07
CA ALA A 52 9.11 8.33 -19.93
C ALA A 52 7.71 8.46 -19.28
N PRO A 53 7.52 9.40 -18.33
CA PRO A 53 6.23 9.57 -17.66
C PRO A 53 5.14 9.80 -18.71
N SER A 54 4.04 9.07 -18.59
CA SER A 54 2.88 9.30 -19.44
C SER A 54 2.33 10.71 -19.17
N PRO A 55 1.58 11.35 -20.11
CA PRO A 55 0.91 12.62 -19.83
C PRO A 55 0.03 12.56 -18.57
N LEU A 56 -0.52 11.40 -18.25
CA LEU A 56 -1.28 11.15 -17.03
C LEU A 56 -0.39 11.22 -15.78
N THR A 57 0.80 10.58 -15.79
CA THR A 57 1.75 10.65 -14.67
C THR A 57 2.33 12.04 -14.46
N ALA A 58 2.51 12.83 -15.53
CA ALA A 58 2.90 14.24 -15.43
C ALA A 58 1.78 15.11 -14.84
N GLY A 59 0.52 14.82 -15.15
CA GLY A 59 -0.66 15.50 -14.56
C GLY A 59 -0.84 15.17 -13.07
N ILE A 60 -0.56 13.94 -12.67
CA ILE A 60 -0.66 13.50 -11.25
C ILE A 60 0.48 14.12 -10.41
N ALA A 61 1.68 14.21 -10.96
CA ALA A 61 2.81 14.88 -10.30
C ALA A 61 2.60 16.39 -10.13
N ALA A 62 1.68 16.99 -10.90
CA ALA A 62 1.35 18.42 -10.81
C ALA A 62 0.38 18.77 -9.67
N ALA A 63 -0.32 17.81 -9.08
CA ALA A 63 -1.17 18.00 -7.91
C ALA A 63 -0.34 17.86 -6.61
N GLU A 64 0.68 18.69 -6.43
CA GLU A 64 1.46 18.71 -5.20
C GLU A 64 0.65 19.35 -4.07
N THR A 65 0.09 18.51 -3.20
CA THR A 65 -0.44 18.98 -1.92
C THR A 65 0.62 18.86 -0.82
N ASP A 66 0.60 19.78 0.14
CA ASP A 66 1.42 19.69 1.35
C ASP A 66 0.82 18.77 2.41
N ASN A 67 -0.35 18.20 2.14
CA ASN A 67 -1.08 17.35 3.06
C ASN A 67 -0.33 16.05 3.36
N ILE A 68 -0.41 15.64 4.62
CA ILE A 68 0.24 14.45 5.16
C ILE A 68 -0.83 13.52 5.69
N LEU A 69 -0.74 12.24 5.35
CA LEU A 69 -1.61 11.18 5.84
C LEU A 69 -0.86 10.27 6.81
N ILE A 70 -1.44 10.02 7.98
CA ILE A 70 -0.95 9.02 8.94
C ILE A 70 -1.97 7.89 9.03
N LEU A 71 -1.57 6.70 8.61
CA LEU A 71 -2.33 5.48 8.75
C LEU A 71 -2.00 4.82 10.10
N ILE A 72 -3.00 4.62 10.94
CA ILE A 72 -2.87 4.00 12.27
C ILE A 72 -3.59 2.67 12.26
N ARG A 73 -2.84 1.58 12.20
CA ARG A 73 -3.41 0.23 12.26
C ARG A 73 -3.70 -0.16 13.70
N LEU A 74 -4.96 -0.46 14.02
CA LEU A 74 -5.39 -1.06 15.28
C LEU A 74 -5.45 -2.58 15.10
N SER A 75 -4.32 -3.26 15.35
CA SER A 75 -4.15 -4.68 15.01
C SER A 75 -4.80 -5.58 16.06
N GLY A 76 -5.71 -6.44 15.60
CA GLY A 76 -6.42 -7.42 16.40
C GLY A 76 -7.95 -7.34 16.31
N GLY A 77 -8.52 -6.40 15.58
CA GLY A 77 -9.98 -6.19 15.51
C GLY A 77 -10.49 -5.28 16.64
N ASN A 78 -10.58 -3.98 16.36
CA ASN A 78 -11.06 -3.00 17.34
C ASN A 78 -12.52 -3.23 17.71
N ASP A 79 -12.85 -3.18 19.00
CA ASP A 79 -14.23 -3.25 19.48
C ASP A 79 -14.95 -1.91 19.29
N GLY A 80 -15.76 -1.83 18.24
CA GLY A 80 -16.49 -0.63 17.85
C GLY A 80 -17.43 -0.11 18.91
N LEU A 81 -18.18 -1.00 19.57
CA LEU A 81 -19.17 -0.61 20.58
C LEU A 81 -18.56 -0.14 21.91
N SER A 82 -17.31 -0.52 22.20
CA SER A 82 -16.54 0.04 23.31
C SER A 82 -15.68 1.23 22.91
N THR A 83 -15.62 1.57 21.62
CA THR A 83 -14.91 2.75 21.09
C THR A 83 -15.85 3.92 20.90
N VAL A 84 -16.99 3.70 20.25
CA VAL A 84 -18.08 4.66 20.06
C VAL A 84 -19.36 4.04 20.62
N ILE A 85 -19.87 4.62 21.69
CA ILE A 85 -20.99 4.07 22.46
C ILE A 85 -22.30 4.67 21.95
N PRO A 86 -23.26 3.85 21.46
CA PRO A 86 -24.55 4.33 20.97
C PRO A 86 -25.47 4.63 22.15
N ILE A 87 -25.66 5.90 22.47
CA ILE A 87 -26.47 6.35 23.61
C ILE A 87 -27.97 6.07 23.39
N GLU A 88 -28.45 6.23 22.15
CA GLU A 88 -29.83 5.91 21.82
C GLU A 88 -30.16 4.42 21.87
N GLN A 89 -29.18 3.57 21.66
CA GLN A 89 -29.30 2.11 21.76
C GLN A 89 -28.64 1.55 23.04
N TYR A 90 -28.44 2.39 24.07
CA TYR A 90 -27.66 2.03 25.25
C TYR A 90 -28.19 0.79 25.98
N ASP A 91 -29.51 0.65 26.12
CA ASP A 91 -30.11 -0.52 26.77
C ASP A 91 -29.81 -1.82 25.99
N ALA A 92 -29.87 -1.78 24.66
CA ALA A 92 -29.54 -2.91 23.82
C ALA A 92 -28.04 -3.27 23.96
N TYR A 93 -27.16 -2.26 23.93
CA TYR A 93 -25.72 -2.41 24.16
C TYR A 93 -25.41 -3.05 25.52
N ALA A 94 -25.99 -2.53 26.61
CA ALA A 94 -25.74 -3.02 27.94
C ALA A 94 -26.32 -4.43 28.17
N ASN A 95 -27.48 -4.73 27.59
CA ASN A 95 -28.07 -6.07 27.66
C ASN A 95 -27.25 -7.13 26.87
N ALA A 96 -26.65 -6.75 25.74
CA ALA A 96 -25.80 -7.63 24.95
C ALA A 96 -24.46 -7.94 25.65
N ARG A 97 -24.02 -7.09 26.59
CA ARG A 97 -22.68 -7.12 27.21
C ARG A 97 -22.71 -6.93 28.72
N PRO A 98 -23.52 -7.71 29.48
CA PRO A 98 -23.80 -7.45 30.88
C PRO A 98 -22.57 -7.37 31.80
N ASN A 99 -21.43 -7.96 31.40
CA ASN A 99 -20.20 -7.94 32.18
C ASN A 99 -19.13 -6.99 31.66
N ILE A 100 -19.22 -6.55 30.40
CA ILE A 100 -18.15 -5.75 29.77
C ILE A 100 -18.64 -4.40 29.22
N TYR A 101 -19.93 -4.09 29.29
CA TYR A 101 -20.44 -2.78 28.88
C TYR A 101 -19.80 -1.65 29.70
N ILE A 102 -19.70 -0.49 29.10
CA ILE A 102 -19.21 0.73 29.76
C ILE A 102 -20.39 1.41 30.44
N PRO A 103 -20.41 1.54 31.79
CA PRO A 103 -21.51 2.20 32.49
C PRO A 103 -21.75 3.63 31.99
N GLU A 104 -23.00 4.07 31.91
CA GLU A 104 -23.36 5.40 31.41
C GLU A 104 -22.62 6.54 32.14
N SER A 105 -22.32 6.38 33.43
CA SER A 105 -21.52 7.30 34.23
C SER A 105 -20.06 7.42 33.78
N LYS A 106 -19.60 6.48 32.94
CA LYS A 106 -18.25 6.46 32.34
C LYS A 106 -18.30 6.75 30.84
N VAL A 107 -19.41 7.22 30.30
CA VAL A 107 -19.54 7.67 28.91
C VAL A 107 -19.39 9.19 28.87
N LEU A 108 -18.41 9.66 28.08
CA LEU A 108 -18.29 11.06 27.70
C LEU A 108 -19.20 11.28 26.49
N LYS A 109 -20.34 11.92 26.71
CA LYS A 109 -21.31 12.24 25.67
C LYS A 109 -20.75 13.34 24.78
N LEU A 110 -20.56 13.06 23.50
CA LEU A 110 -20.10 14.03 22.51
C LEU A 110 -21.27 14.61 21.71
N THR A 111 -22.33 13.81 21.55
CA THR A 111 -23.64 14.21 21.01
C THR A 111 -24.75 13.58 21.86
N ASP A 112 -25.99 13.87 21.54
CA ASP A 112 -27.14 13.22 22.19
C ASP A 112 -27.22 11.72 21.83
N GLU A 113 -26.71 11.35 20.65
CA GLU A 113 -26.79 9.99 20.08
C GLU A 113 -25.57 9.13 20.42
N PHE A 114 -24.38 9.72 20.52
CA PHE A 114 -23.12 8.99 20.65
C PHE A 114 -22.16 9.62 21.66
N GLY A 115 -21.36 8.76 22.25
CA GLY A 115 -20.27 9.13 23.13
C GLY A 115 -19.07 8.22 23.00
N VAL A 116 -18.00 8.58 23.71
CA VAL A 116 -16.81 7.75 23.86
C VAL A 116 -16.59 7.40 25.32
N PRO A 117 -15.84 6.35 25.65
CA PRO A 117 -15.50 6.08 27.04
C PRO A 117 -14.76 7.25 27.70
N SER A 118 -15.03 7.50 28.98
CA SER A 118 -14.39 8.60 29.73
C SER A 118 -12.86 8.48 29.81
N TYR A 119 -12.31 7.30 29.62
CA TYR A 119 -10.85 7.09 29.53
C TYR A 119 -10.26 7.59 28.20
N MET A 120 -11.10 7.99 27.24
CA MET A 120 -10.71 8.73 26.02
C MET A 120 -10.91 10.24 26.16
N SER A 121 -11.07 10.77 27.37
CA SER A 121 -11.32 12.20 27.62
C SER A 121 -10.25 13.14 27.05
N ALA A 122 -9.07 12.63 26.73
CA ALA A 122 -8.05 13.41 26.00
C ALA A 122 -8.53 13.86 24.60
N LEU A 123 -9.58 13.24 24.03
CA LEU A 123 -10.19 13.66 22.76
C LEU A 123 -11.25 14.75 22.93
N GLU A 124 -11.68 15.08 24.16
CA GLU A 124 -12.71 16.09 24.38
C GLU A 124 -12.30 17.49 23.86
N PRO A 125 -11.07 17.98 24.11
CA PRO A 125 -10.61 19.22 23.49
C PRO A 125 -10.61 19.16 21.96
N MET A 126 -10.15 18.06 21.37
CA MET A 126 -10.14 17.86 19.92
C MET A 126 -11.55 17.85 19.32
N TRP A 127 -12.52 17.27 20.04
CA TRP A 127 -13.93 17.35 19.65
C TRP A 127 -14.43 18.79 19.64
N GLY A 128 -14.16 19.55 20.70
CA GLY A 128 -14.54 20.95 20.82
C GLY A 128 -13.91 21.87 19.76
N GLU A 129 -12.73 21.53 19.30
CA GLU A 129 -11.98 22.26 18.27
C GLU A 129 -12.29 21.79 16.84
N GLY A 130 -13.15 20.79 16.64
CA GLY A 130 -13.52 20.29 15.32
C GLY A 130 -12.49 19.37 14.69
N GLN A 131 -11.64 18.73 15.48
CA GLN A 131 -10.48 17.95 15.05
C GLN A 131 -10.67 16.42 15.17
N PHE A 132 -11.90 15.96 15.46
CA PHE A 132 -12.18 14.54 15.62
C PHE A 132 -13.47 14.13 14.89
N LYS A 133 -13.38 13.12 14.03
CA LYS A 133 -14.53 12.44 13.43
C LYS A 133 -14.45 10.93 13.62
N ALA A 134 -15.61 10.28 13.65
CA ALA A 134 -15.71 8.83 13.62
C ALA A 134 -16.74 8.41 12.56
N ALA A 135 -16.29 7.62 11.58
CA ALA A 135 -17.16 6.99 10.60
C ALA A 135 -17.68 5.66 11.17
N HIS A 136 -19.01 5.49 11.18
CA HIS A 136 -19.66 4.30 11.71
C HIS A 136 -19.65 3.14 10.72
N GLY A 137 -19.78 1.93 11.25
CA GLY A 137 -20.13 0.74 10.50
C GLY A 137 -19.20 0.41 9.33
N VAL A 138 -17.91 0.73 9.44
CA VAL A 138 -16.94 0.54 8.36
C VAL A 138 -16.59 -0.94 8.20
N GLY A 139 -16.78 -1.47 7.00
CA GLY A 139 -16.55 -2.87 6.68
C GLY A 139 -16.70 -3.10 5.18
N TYR A 140 -17.09 -4.33 4.80
CA TYR A 140 -17.35 -4.71 3.41
C TYR A 140 -18.23 -5.96 3.32
N GLU A 141 -18.83 -6.18 2.17
CA GLU A 141 -19.68 -7.35 1.93
C GLU A 141 -18.87 -8.66 2.03
N GLY A 142 -19.40 -9.64 2.75
CA GLY A 142 -18.72 -10.92 2.95
C GLY A 142 -17.46 -10.85 3.83
N GLN A 143 -17.37 -9.87 4.71
CA GLN A 143 -16.19 -9.57 5.51
C GLN A 143 -15.56 -10.80 6.17
N SER A 144 -14.25 -10.98 5.92
CA SER A 144 -13.43 -12.03 6.52
C SER A 144 -13.16 -11.71 7.99
N LEU A 145 -13.32 -12.72 8.84
CA LEU A 145 -12.99 -12.66 10.27
C LEU A 145 -11.60 -13.28 10.59
N SER A 146 -10.79 -13.52 9.56
CA SER A 146 -9.39 -13.95 9.69
C SER A 146 -8.48 -12.74 9.75
N HIS A 147 -7.58 -12.67 10.74
CA HIS A 147 -6.59 -11.59 10.83
C HIS A 147 -5.74 -11.43 9.57
N PHE A 148 -5.34 -12.54 8.95
CA PHE A 148 -4.53 -12.51 7.73
C PHE A 148 -5.34 -11.98 6.55
N THR A 149 -6.41 -12.67 6.21
CA THR A 149 -7.27 -12.31 5.06
C THR A 149 -7.88 -10.92 5.22
N GLY A 150 -8.40 -10.58 6.41
CA GLY A 150 -8.96 -9.26 6.69
C GLY A 150 -7.91 -8.15 6.53
N SER A 151 -6.69 -8.38 7.03
CA SER A 151 -5.58 -7.42 6.86
C SER A 151 -5.19 -7.23 5.40
N ASP A 152 -5.16 -8.32 4.63
CA ASP A 152 -4.79 -8.27 3.21
C ASP A 152 -5.87 -7.52 2.40
N ILE A 153 -7.16 -7.75 2.68
CA ILE A 153 -8.27 -7.05 2.02
C ILE A 153 -8.23 -5.54 2.31
N PHE A 154 -8.04 -5.13 3.57
CA PHE A 154 -7.88 -3.70 3.89
C PHE A 154 -6.62 -3.08 3.28
N ALA A 155 -5.60 -3.87 2.98
CA ALA A 155 -4.39 -3.39 2.34
C ALA A 155 -4.48 -3.34 0.81
N ASN A 156 -5.06 -4.37 0.18
CA ASN A 156 -5.11 -4.48 -1.28
C ASN A 156 -6.44 -4.02 -1.91
N THR A 157 -7.50 -3.85 -1.10
CA THR A 157 -8.87 -3.46 -1.51
C THR A 157 -9.62 -4.47 -2.36
N ASP A 158 -9.09 -5.67 -2.54
CA ASP A 158 -9.71 -6.74 -3.32
C ASP A 158 -10.63 -7.58 -2.43
N LEU A 159 -11.92 -7.58 -2.76
CA LEU A 159 -12.95 -8.32 -2.01
C LEU A 159 -13.08 -9.78 -2.45
N ASP A 160 -12.28 -10.29 -3.38
CA ASP A 160 -12.34 -11.70 -3.74
C ASP A 160 -11.90 -12.57 -2.55
N THR A 161 -12.89 -12.97 -1.76
CA THR A 161 -12.73 -13.72 -0.52
C THR A 161 -12.39 -15.20 -0.71
N ASN A 162 -12.22 -15.68 -1.94
CA ASN A 162 -11.84 -17.07 -2.20
C ASN A 162 -10.42 -17.41 -1.74
N GLY A 163 -9.78 -16.48 -1.03
CA GLY A 163 -8.51 -16.70 -0.32
C GLY A 163 -7.27 -16.56 -1.20
N PHE A 164 -7.46 -16.21 -2.46
CA PHE A 164 -6.40 -15.92 -3.42
C PHE A 164 -6.79 -14.68 -4.22
N SER A 165 -6.89 -13.53 -3.55
CA SER A 165 -6.96 -12.29 -4.29
C SER A 165 -5.71 -12.23 -5.18
N GLY A 166 -5.89 -12.06 -6.48
CA GLY A 166 -4.78 -11.97 -7.42
C GLY A 166 -3.94 -10.71 -7.23
N LEU A 167 -4.41 -9.74 -6.43
CA LEU A 167 -3.74 -8.49 -6.16
C LEU A 167 -2.70 -8.65 -5.04
N ASN A 168 -1.44 -8.75 -5.45
CA ASN A 168 -0.29 -8.69 -4.53
C ASN A 168 0.17 -7.25 -4.25
N THR A 169 -0.63 -6.25 -4.63
CA THR A 169 -0.32 -4.83 -4.49
C THR A 169 -1.29 -4.15 -3.53
N GLY A 170 -0.77 -3.21 -2.74
CA GLY A 170 -1.57 -2.39 -1.84
C GLY A 170 -2.08 -1.12 -2.51
N TRP A 171 -3.16 -0.54 -2.00
CA TRP A 171 -3.78 0.65 -2.59
C TRP A 171 -2.85 1.87 -2.61
N MET A 172 -2.04 2.09 -1.57
CA MET A 172 -1.01 3.14 -1.57
C MET A 172 0.21 2.75 -2.42
N GLY A 173 0.54 1.46 -2.50
CA GLY A 173 1.57 0.96 -3.40
C GLY A 173 1.25 1.27 -4.86
N ARG A 174 0.02 1.01 -5.29
CA ARG A 174 -0.48 1.37 -6.64
C ARG A 174 -0.46 2.89 -6.88
N HIS A 175 -0.83 3.68 -5.86
CA HIS A 175 -0.75 5.14 -5.95
C HIS A 175 0.69 5.61 -6.17
N PHE A 176 1.64 5.14 -5.38
CA PHE A 176 3.05 5.52 -5.53
C PHE A 176 3.69 5.00 -6.82
N GLU A 177 3.30 3.82 -7.27
CA GLU A 177 3.77 3.26 -8.55
C GLU A 177 3.38 4.14 -9.74
N ASN A 178 2.18 4.71 -9.71
CA ASN A 178 1.75 5.69 -10.71
C ASN A 178 2.57 6.99 -10.66
N ILE A 179 2.94 7.47 -9.46
CA ILE A 179 3.70 8.72 -9.31
C ILE A 179 5.20 8.50 -9.56
N TYR A 180 5.74 7.38 -9.12
CA TYR A 180 7.17 7.07 -9.13
C TYR A 180 7.45 5.72 -9.82
N PRO A 181 7.20 5.59 -11.14
CA PRO A 181 7.37 4.32 -11.84
C PRO A 181 8.82 3.81 -11.80
N ASP A 182 9.80 4.70 -11.74
CA ASP A 182 11.24 4.38 -11.68
C ASP A 182 11.83 4.54 -10.26
N TYR A 183 11.04 4.27 -9.22
CA TYR A 183 11.37 4.57 -7.82
C TYR A 183 12.78 4.16 -7.38
N LEU A 184 13.27 2.99 -7.79
CA LEU A 184 14.60 2.49 -7.40
C LEU A 184 15.75 3.04 -8.24
N ILE A 185 15.47 3.66 -9.39
CA ILE A 185 16.47 4.27 -10.27
C ILE A 185 16.51 5.78 -10.05
N ASN A 186 15.34 6.39 -9.97
CA ASN A 186 15.13 7.81 -9.79
C ASN A 186 14.24 8.06 -8.55
N PRO A 187 14.75 7.80 -7.34
CA PRO A 187 13.98 7.97 -6.13
C PRO A 187 13.57 9.44 -5.94
N PRO A 188 12.36 9.72 -5.40
CA PRO A 188 12.00 11.09 -5.04
C PRO A 188 12.92 11.64 -3.95
N ALA A 189 12.94 12.98 -3.81
CA ALA A 189 13.81 13.69 -2.86
C ALA A 189 13.55 13.33 -1.38
N ALA A 190 12.42 12.68 -1.08
CA ALA A 190 12.07 12.16 0.23
C ALA A 190 11.44 10.77 0.08
N PRO A 191 11.47 9.90 1.09
CA PRO A 191 10.75 8.62 1.04
C PRO A 191 9.27 8.83 0.69
N ALA A 192 8.73 8.07 -0.25
CA ALA A 192 7.31 8.15 -0.63
C ALA A 192 6.41 7.90 0.57
N ALA A 193 6.74 6.89 1.37
CA ALA A 193 6.12 6.63 2.66
C ALA A 193 7.17 6.19 3.71
N ILE A 194 6.82 6.37 4.99
CA ILE A 194 7.57 5.81 6.13
C ILE A 194 6.65 4.93 6.97
N GLN A 195 7.10 3.72 7.23
CA GLN A 195 6.45 2.82 8.16
C GLN A 195 7.31 2.58 9.39
N ILE A 196 6.75 2.81 10.59
CA ILE A 196 7.41 2.45 11.84
C ILE A 196 6.99 1.04 12.23
N GLY A 197 7.91 0.09 12.14
CA GLY A 197 7.63 -1.33 12.40
C GLY A 197 8.80 -2.23 11.99
N GLN A 198 8.61 -3.54 12.15
CA GLN A 198 9.62 -4.55 11.81
C GLN A 198 9.45 -5.08 10.37
N PHE A 199 8.24 -5.03 9.83
CA PHE A 199 7.90 -5.62 8.53
C PHE A 199 7.14 -4.62 7.69
N GLY A 200 7.47 -4.55 6.39
CA GLY A 200 6.75 -3.73 5.43
C GLY A 200 5.30 -4.19 5.28
N SER A 201 4.39 -3.23 5.14
CA SER A 201 2.97 -3.50 4.95
C SER A 201 2.64 -3.73 3.48
N LEU A 202 1.68 -4.63 3.21
CA LEU A 202 1.08 -4.79 1.89
C LEU A 202 0.45 -3.48 1.38
N VAL A 203 -0.01 -2.59 2.25
CA VAL A 203 -0.55 -1.26 1.88
C VAL A 203 0.35 -0.51 0.90
N PHE A 204 1.67 -0.62 1.07
CA PHE A 204 2.66 0.11 0.26
C PHE A 204 3.33 -0.75 -0.82
N GLN A 205 2.87 -1.97 -1.01
CA GLN A 205 3.43 -2.88 -2.01
C GLN A 205 2.91 -2.52 -3.39
N GLY A 206 3.77 -2.08 -4.29
CA GLY A 206 3.50 -2.01 -5.73
C GLY A 206 3.84 -3.34 -6.42
N GLU A 207 3.73 -3.41 -7.73
CA GLU A 207 4.06 -4.63 -8.47
C GLU A 207 5.55 -5.00 -8.31
N GLU A 208 6.43 -4.02 -8.35
CA GLU A 208 7.88 -4.24 -8.39
C GLU A 208 8.54 -4.05 -7.03
N THR A 209 8.09 -3.11 -6.21
CA THR A 209 8.75 -2.77 -4.95
C THR A 209 7.76 -2.38 -3.87
N ASN A 210 8.24 -2.33 -2.62
CA ASN A 210 7.51 -1.68 -1.54
C ASN A 210 7.97 -0.23 -1.42
N TYR A 211 7.06 0.72 -1.52
CA TYR A 211 7.33 2.16 -1.55
C TYR A 211 7.54 2.78 -0.17
N ALA A 212 7.34 2.03 0.92
CA ALA A 212 7.59 2.52 2.25
C ALA A 212 9.01 2.22 2.73
N PHE A 213 9.70 3.23 3.21
CA PHE A 213 10.88 3.04 4.03
C PHE A 213 10.44 2.53 5.41
N THR A 214 10.76 1.27 5.72
CA THR A 214 10.36 0.64 6.98
C THR A 214 11.51 0.61 7.97
N THR A 215 11.29 1.15 9.17
CA THR A 215 12.28 1.13 10.25
C THR A 215 11.65 0.88 11.61
N SER A 216 12.32 0.13 12.45
CA SER A 216 11.97 -0.04 13.86
C SER A 216 12.87 0.73 14.81
N ASN A 217 14.00 1.25 14.31
CA ASN A 217 15.00 1.93 15.12
C ASN A 217 15.72 3.04 14.35
N ILE A 218 15.29 4.27 14.62
CA ILE A 218 15.84 5.46 13.96
C ILE A 218 17.32 5.70 14.30
N ASN A 219 17.78 5.26 15.47
CA ASN A 219 19.17 5.49 15.89
C ASN A 219 20.20 4.69 15.09
N GLN A 220 19.76 3.70 14.31
CA GLN A 220 20.65 2.94 13.41
C GLN A 220 20.81 3.60 12.04
N LEU A 221 19.99 4.60 11.71
CA LEU A 221 19.96 5.19 10.38
C LEU A 221 21.24 5.98 10.09
N GLU A 222 21.84 6.65 11.09
CA GLU A 222 23.11 7.35 10.96
C GLU A 222 24.23 6.37 10.56
N GLU A 223 24.40 5.28 11.30
CA GLU A 223 25.41 4.24 11.01
C GLU A 223 25.25 3.67 9.61
N ILE A 224 24.00 3.52 9.15
CA ILE A 224 23.69 2.99 7.82
C ILE A 224 24.04 4.00 6.74
N ALA A 225 23.66 5.27 6.92
CA ALA A 225 23.99 6.34 6.01
C ALA A 225 25.51 6.51 5.85
N GLU A 226 26.25 6.43 6.96
CA GLU A 226 27.72 6.55 6.96
C GLU A 226 28.44 5.34 6.36
N SER A 227 27.86 4.13 6.50
CA SER A 227 28.48 2.89 6.00
C SER A 227 28.10 2.58 4.55
N GLY A 228 27.18 3.34 3.95
CA GLY A 228 26.63 3.08 2.62
C GLY A 228 27.60 3.33 1.49
N VAL A 229 27.48 2.49 0.46
CA VAL A 229 28.20 2.66 -0.81
C VAL A 229 27.15 2.74 -1.92
N VAL A 230 27.20 3.81 -2.71
CA VAL A 230 26.31 3.98 -3.87
C VAL A 230 26.79 3.07 -5.00
N TYR A 231 25.91 2.21 -5.48
CA TYR A 231 26.17 1.27 -6.56
C TYR A 231 25.72 1.81 -7.90
N GLY A 232 26.50 1.56 -8.96
CA GLY A 232 26.07 1.88 -10.32
C GLY A 232 24.85 1.04 -10.75
N LEU A 233 23.90 1.69 -11.45
CA LEU A 233 22.67 1.07 -11.97
C LEU A 233 22.61 1.07 -13.51
N GLY A 234 23.69 1.46 -14.22
CA GLY A 234 23.74 1.42 -15.68
C GLY A 234 23.63 0.00 -16.24
N ASP A 235 22.89 -0.19 -17.31
CA ASP A 235 22.60 -1.51 -17.89
C ASP A 235 23.86 -2.26 -18.33
N GLU A 236 24.92 -1.52 -18.70
CA GLU A 236 26.22 -2.07 -19.04
C GLU A 236 26.93 -2.81 -17.89
N LEU A 237 26.45 -2.60 -16.66
CA LEU A 237 27.02 -3.23 -15.45
C LEU A 237 26.37 -4.57 -15.13
N PHE A 238 25.31 -4.94 -15.85
CA PHE A 238 24.53 -6.15 -15.56
C PHE A 238 24.50 -7.09 -16.77
N ASN A 239 24.48 -8.38 -16.49
CA ASN A 239 24.23 -9.36 -17.54
C ASN A 239 22.73 -9.35 -17.88
N ASP A 240 22.39 -9.48 -19.16
CA ASP A 240 21.02 -9.62 -19.64
C ASP A 240 20.46 -11.00 -19.25
N CYS A 241 20.09 -11.16 -17.98
CA CYS A 241 19.50 -12.36 -17.43
C CYS A 241 18.88 -12.02 -16.07
N MET A 242 18.00 -12.89 -15.57
CA MET A 242 17.32 -12.70 -14.29
C MET A 242 18.26 -12.39 -13.11
N TYR A 243 19.46 -12.96 -13.08
CA TYR A 243 20.45 -12.63 -12.05
C TYR A 243 20.90 -11.17 -12.15
N GLY A 244 21.13 -10.66 -13.36
CA GLY A 244 21.46 -9.26 -13.58
C GLY A 244 20.33 -8.32 -13.13
N ASP A 245 19.09 -8.66 -13.48
CA ASP A 245 17.91 -7.90 -13.08
C ASP A 245 17.76 -7.87 -11.55
N GLN A 246 17.91 -9.02 -10.89
CA GLN A 246 17.86 -9.10 -9.43
C GLN A 246 18.97 -8.31 -8.76
N LEU A 247 20.19 -8.35 -9.31
CA LEU A 247 21.32 -7.59 -8.78
C LEU A 247 21.07 -6.08 -8.93
N LYS A 248 20.55 -5.64 -10.08
CA LYS A 248 20.18 -4.25 -10.33
C LYS A 248 19.11 -3.79 -9.33
N PHE A 249 18.07 -4.60 -9.13
CA PHE A 249 17.03 -4.35 -8.11
C PHE A 249 17.62 -4.19 -6.70
N LEU A 250 18.45 -5.15 -6.27
CA LEU A 250 19.10 -5.11 -4.95
C LEU A 250 19.99 -3.88 -4.75
N ARG A 251 20.73 -3.47 -5.79
CA ARG A 251 21.53 -2.25 -5.77
C ARG A 251 20.67 -1.00 -5.67
N GLY A 252 19.54 -0.95 -6.39
CA GLY A 252 18.57 0.12 -6.28
C GLY A 252 18.01 0.25 -4.86
N VAL A 253 17.56 -0.85 -4.27
CA VAL A 253 17.09 -0.89 -2.88
C VAL A 253 18.18 -0.44 -1.90
N ALA A 254 19.42 -0.87 -2.08
CA ALA A 254 20.52 -0.47 -1.22
C ALA A 254 20.81 1.04 -1.34
N ASN A 255 20.87 1.57 -2.54
CA ASN A 255 21.10 3.00 -2.79
C ASN A 255 20.02 3.88 -2.12
N THR A 256 18.74 3.56 -2.36
CA THR A 256 17.61 4.26 -1.72
C THR A 256 17.65 4.14 -0.20
N THR A 257 18.04 2.98 0.33
CA THR A 257 18.16 2.78 1.78
C THR A 257 19.23 3.69 2.38
N TYR A 258 20.40 3.80 1.76
CA TYR A 258 21.48 4.66 2.25
C TYR A 258 21.10 6.13 2.16
N GLU A 259 20.56 6.56 1.04
CA GLU A 259 20.14 7.95 0.82
C GLU A 259 19.06 8.35 1.82
N TYR A 260 18.00 7.58 1.93
CA TYR A 260 16.89 7.90 2.83
C TYR A 260 17.25 7.76 4.31
N SER A 261 18.18 6.88 4.67
CA SER A 261 18.67 6.80 6.05
C SER A 261 19.29 8.12 6.50
N GLY A 262 20.09 8.76 5.65
CA GLY A 262 20.67 10.07 5.92
C GLY A 262 19.61 11.17 6.04
N LEU A 263 18.69 11.25 5.08
CA LEU A 263 17.62 12.26 5.05
C LEU A 263 16.69 12.15 6.28
N ILE A 264 16.33 10.94 6.66
CA ILE A 264 15.47 10.67 7.82
C ILE A 264 16.20 11.05 9.11
N HIS A 265 17.48 10.67 9.24
CA HIS A 265 18.30 11.05 10.39
C HIS A 265 18.41 12.57 10.52
N GLU A 266 18.74 13.27 9.45
CA GLU A 266 18.82 14.73 9.45
C GLU A 266 17.50 15.41 9.82
N ALA A 267 16.37 14.92 9.27
CA ALA A 267 15.06 15.44 9.63
C ALA A 267 14.73 15.18 11.11
N TYR A 268 15.06 14.00 11.61
CA TYR A 268 14.90 13.67 13.03
C TYR A 268 15.70 14.60 13.93
N GLU A 269 16.93 14.96 13.60
CA GLU A 269 17.77 15.88 14.38
C GLU A 269 17.27 17.33 14.30
N ARG A 270 16.75 17.77 13.14
CA ARG A 270 16.16 19.12 12.99
C ARG A 270 14.86 19.27 13.77
N GLY A 271 14.03 18.23 13.81
CA GLY A 271 12.72 18.28 14.46
C GLY A 271 12.81 18.30 15.98
N GLN A 272 12.12 19.25 16.63
CA GLN A 272 12.10 19.39 18.07
C GLN A 272 10.69 19.25 18.61
N ASN A 273 10.46 18.32 19.54
CA ASN A 273 9.17 18.20 20.22
C ASN A 273 9.06 19.24 21.32
N GLN A 274 7.90 19.90 21.40
CA GLN A 274 7.65 20.99 22.35
C GLN A 274 6.83 20.50 23.56
N VAL A 275 6.29 19.28 23.49
CA VAL A 275 5.48 18.67 24.54
C VAL A 275 6.07 17.31 24.96
N GLU A 276 5.73 16.89 26.16
CA GLU A 276 6.14 15.59 26.69
C GLU A 276 5.14 14.50 26.30
N TYR A 277 5.62 13.43 25.69
CA TYR A 277 4.84 12.27 25.32
C TYR A 277 4.88 11.19 26.43
N GLN A 278 3.80 10.44 26.56
CA GLN A 278 3.78 9.28 27.44
C GLN A 278 4.88 8.26 27.06
N ASP A 279 5.40 7.54 28.07
CA ASP A 279 6.38 6.48 27.83
C ASP A 279 5.70 5.13 27.55
N ASN A 280 5.10 5.01 26.37
CA ASN A 280 4.57 3.74 25.85
C ASN A 280 4.91 3.59 24.36
N GLY A 281 4.75 2.38 23.82
CA GLY A 281 5.16 2.06 22.45
C GLY A 281 4.48 2.93 21.39
N PHE A 282 3.17 3.19 21.52
CA PHE A 282 2.43 4.00 20.56
C PHE A 282 2.81 5.48 20.65
N ALA A 283 2.89 6.03 21.85
CA ALA A 283 3.29 7.42 22.04
C ALA A 283 4.73 7.69 21.54
N ARG A 284 5.66 6.73 21.68
CA ARG A 284 7.01 6.84 21.10
C ARG A 284 6.98 6.89 19.55
N GLN A 285 6.09 6.14 18.90
CA GLN A 285 5.90 6.22 17.45
C GLN A 285 5.36 7.61 17.05
N MET A 286 4.30 8.10 17.72
CA MET A 286 3.75 9.44 17.47
C MET A 286 4.80 10.55 17.70
N LYS A 287 5.58 10.46 18.78
CA LYS A 287 6.71 11.36 19.07
C LYS A 287 7.74 11.41 17.94
N LEU A 288 8.03 10.25 17.36
CA LEU A 288 8.96 10.13 16.24
C LEU A 288 8.39 10.80 14.99
N LEU A 289 7.12 10.50 14.64
CA LEU A 289 6.46 11.13 13.49
C LEU A 289 6.44 12.66 13.62
N ALA A 290 6.11 13.18 14.80
CA ALA A 290 6.14 14.62 15.05
C ALA A 290 7.52 15.25 14.77
N LYS A 291 8.61 14.58 15.17
CA LYS A 291 9.98 15.03 14.85
C LYS A 291 10.24 15.04 13.34
N LEU A 292 9.89 13.98 12.63
CA LEU A 292 10.13 13.88 11.18
C LEU A 292 9.33 14.92 10.40
N ILE A 293 8.06 15.14 10.76
CA ILE A 293 7.20 16.14 10.14
C ILE A 293 7.75 17.55 10.41
N LYS A 294 8.03 17.89 11.67
CA LYS A 294 8.59 19.20 12.04
C LYS A 294 10.01 19.42 11.52
N GLY A 295 10.75 18.34 11.29
CA GLY A 295 12.05 18.36 10.62
C GLY A 295 11.97 18.54 9.10
N ASN A 296 10.76 18.72 8.57
CA ASN A 296 10.51 18.94 7.14
C ASN A 296 11.16 17.88 6.24
N LEU A 297 10.88 16.61 6.54
CA LEU A 297 11.39 15.49 5.73
C LEU A 297 10.82 15.47 4.31
N GLY A 298 9.57 15.94 4.13
CA GLY A 298 8.89 15.95 2.84
C GLY A 298 8.05 14.71 2.55
N THR A 299 8.14 13.65 3.36
CA THR A 299 7.29 12.45 3.21
C THR A 299 5.82 12.79 3.45
N LYS A 300 4.93 12.29 2.57
CA LYS A 300 3.50 12.59 2.61
C LYS A 300 2.66 11.51 3.29
N VAL A 301 3.15 10.28 3.39
CA VAL A 301 2.39 9.18 4.01
C VAL A 301 3.23 8.49 5.08
N TYR A 302 2.63 8.31 6.24
CA TYR A 302 3.22 7.59 7.35
C TYR A 302 2.30 6.45 7.79
N MET A 303 2.87 5.37 8.30
CA MET A 303 2.11 4.28 8.89
C MET A 303 2.73 3.83 10.21
N ILE A 304 1.87 3.67 11.21
CA ILE A 304 2.21 3.11 12.51
C ILE A 304 1.18 2.05 12.91
N SER A 305 1.55 1.21 13.87
CA SER A 305 0.67 0.15 14.34
C SER A 305 0.58 0.12 15.86
N MET A 306 -0.62 -0.15 16.33
CA MET A 306 -0.92 -0.40 17.73
C MET A 306 -1.56 -1.79 17.87
N GLY A 307 -0.84 -2.74 18.46
CA GLY A 307 -1.34 -4.09 18.67
C GLY A 307 -2.07 -4.26 20.01
N GLY A 308 -2.74 -5.40 20.16
CA GLY A 308 -3.41 -5.79 21.40
C GLY A 308 -4.92 -5.69 21.37
N PHE A 309 -5.52 -5.41 20.22
CA PHE A 309 -6.98 -5.30 20.04
C PHE A 309 -7.67 -6.67 19.93
N ASP A 310 -6.93 -7.77 19.89
CA ASP A 310 -7.50 -9.12 19.90
C ASP A 310 -7.98 -9.53 21.31
N THR A 311 -9.05 -8.88 21.76
CA THR A 311 -9.54 -8.90 23.14
C THR A 311 -10.58 -9.99 23.39
N HIS A 312 -10.23 -11.24 23.14
CA HIS A 312 -11.10 -12.40 23.45
C HIS A 312 -11.34 -12.63 24.95
N GLY A 313 -10.57 -12.00 25.82
CA GLY A 313 -10.74 -12.09 27.26
C GLY A 313 -10.20 -10.86 27.99
N ASN A 314 -10.76 -10.57 29.18
CA ASN A 314 -10.39 -9.42 30.00
C ASN A 314 -10.40 -8.09 29.23
N GLN A 315 -11.32 -7.96 28.27
CA GLN A 315 -11.40 -6.84 27.36
C GLN A 315 -11.51 -5.48 28.08
N PRO A 316 -12.31 -5.28 29.12
CA PRO A 316 -12.46 -3.95 29.74
C PRO A 316 -11.14 -3.29 30.10
N LEU A 317 -10.24 -4.01 30.80
CA LEU A 317 -8.93 -3.46 31.18
C LEU A 317 -7.98 -3.28 30.00
N ALA A 318 -8.00 -4.23 29.06
CA ALA A 318 -7.16 -4.16 27.87
C ALA A 318 -7.57 -2.98 26.99
N HIS A 319 -8.86 -2.85 26.69
CA HIS A 319 -9.41 -1.80 25.85
C HIS A 319 -9.26 -0.41 26.49
N GLU A 320 -9.52 -0.27 27.79
CA GLU A 320 -9.28 0.98 28.53
C GLU A 320 -7.83 1.44 28.36
N ARG A 321 -6.85 0.55 28.58
CA ARG A 321 -5.43 0.90 28.39
C ARG A 321 -5.09 1.28 26.95
N LEU A 322 -5.60 0.54 25.97
CA LEU A 322 -5.33 0.80 24.55
C LEU A 322 -5.90 2.14 24.13
N MET A 323 -7.16 2.41 24.42
CA MET A 323 -7.82 3.64 24.00
C MET A 323 -7.37 4.87 24.80
N THR A 324 -6.96 4.71 26.06
CA THR A 324 -6.27 5.77 26.81
C THR A 324 -4.95 6.13 26.14
N ASN A 325 -4.14 5.14 25.79
CA ASN A 325 -2.85 5.37 25.13
C ASN A 325 -3.04 6.03 23.75
N LEU A 326 -4.03 5.57 22.97
CA LEU A 326 -4.35 6.15 21.68
C LEU A 326 -4.77 7.62 21.82
N SER A 327 -5.79 7.89 22.64
CA SER A 327 -6.40 9.22 22.78
C SER A 327 -5.39 10.26 23.31
N VAL A 328 -4.62 9.92 24.35
CA VAL A 328 -3.61 10.81 24.89
C VAL A 328 -2.49 11.07 23.91
N ALA A 329 -1.97 10.04 23.24
CA ALA A 329 -0.88 10.21 22.28
C ALA A 329 -1.29 11.02 21.05
N ILE A 330 -2.51 10.84 20.54
CA ILE A 330 -3.08 11.62 19.44
C ILE A 330 -3.22 13.09 19.84
N ASN A 331 -3.84 13.38 20.97
CA ASN A 331 -4.01 14.76 21.44
C ASN A 331 -2.65 15.43 21.63
N THR A 332 -1.70 14.74 22.29
CA THR A 332 -0.33 15.25 22.48
C THR A 332 0.35 15.56 21.14
N PHE A 333 0.17 14.70 20.16
CA PHE A 333 0.77 14.84 18.83
C PHE A 333 0.24 16.09 18.11
N TYR A 334 -1.06 16.31 18.07
CA TYR A 334 -1.63 17.50 17.42
C TYR A 334 -1.29 18.79 18.17
N GLN A 335 -1.24 18.76 19.51
CA GLN A 335 -0.71 19.87 20.29
C GLN A 335 0.75 20.19 19.93
N ASP A 336 1.57 19.15 19.73
CA ASP A 336 2.98 19.33 19.36
C ASP A 336 3.16 19.91 17.95
N LEU A 337 2.35 19.50 16.98
CA LEU A 337 2.34 20.04 15.63
C LEU A 337 1.85 21.48 15.56
N ALA A 338 0.89 21.85 16.39
CA ALA A 338 0.33 23.21 16.43
C ALA A 338 1.38 24.27 16.79
N PHE A 339 2.43 23.92 17.56
CA PHE A 339 3.55 24.84 17.85
C PHE A 339 4.30 25.28 16.58
N THR A 340 4.28 24.49 15.53
CA THR A 340 4.93 24.77 14.24
C THR A 340 3.93 25.04 13.12
N GLN A 341 2.63 25.16 13.44
CA GLN A 341 1.55 25.41 12.47
C GLN A 341 1.54 24.37 11.33
N GLN A 342 1.65 23.09 11.71
CA GLN A 342 1.63 21.96 10.77
C GLN A 342 0.47 21.01 11.02
N ASP A 343 -0.32 21.25 12.05
CA ASP A 343 -1.47 20.43 12.46
C ASP A 343 -2.60 20.43 11.43
N ASP A 344 -2.76 21.51 10.68
CA ASP A 344 -3.75 21.65 9.60
C ASP A 344 -3.41 20.84 8.35
N LYS A 345 -2.15 20.47 8.17
CA LYS A 345 -1.66 19.68 7.04
C LYS A 345 -1.61 18.18 7.31
N VAL A 346 -1.96 17.74 8.51
CA VAL A 346 -1.85 16.34 8.92
C VAL A 346 -3.22 15.76 9.22
N LEU A 347 -3.54 14.66 8.55
CA LEU A 347 -4.69 13.81 8.83
C LEU A 347 -4.21 12.47 9.37
N SER A 348 -4.76 12.03 10.50
CA SER A 348 -4.57 10.67 11.00
C SER A 348 -5.86 9.88 10.83
N MET A 349 -5.77 8.67 10.27
CA MET A 349 -6.88 7.75 10.08
C MET A 349 -6.57 6.40 10.71
N THR A 350 -7.47 5.88 11.55
CA THR A 350 -7.34 4.52 12.08
C THR A 350 -7.98 3.51 11.13
N PHE A 351 -7.50 2.27 11.14
CA PHE A 351 -8.16 1.13 10.50
C PHE A 351 -7.86 -0.16 11.26
N SER A 352 -8.74 -1.13 11.12
CA SER A 352 -8.58 -2.46 11.74
C SER A 352 -9.05 -3.53 10.75
N GLU A 353 -8.50 -4.73 10.81
CA GLU A 353 -8.82 -5.82 9.88
C GLU A 353 -10.28 -6.31 9.95
N PHE A 354 -10.96 -6.05 11.06
CA PHE A 354 -12.38 -6.30 11.31
C PHE A 354 -12.79 -5.67 12.65
N GLY A 355 -14.07 -5.74 13.01
CA GLY A 355 -14.60 -5.32 14.31
C GLY A 355 -14.83 -6.50 15.27
N ARG A 356 -15.72 -6.29 16.23
CA ARG A 356 -16.09 -7.30 17.23
C ARG A 356 -17.60 -7.53 17.22
N ARG A 357 -18.01 -8.71 17.69
CA ARG A 357 -19.43 -9.07 17.83
C ARG A 357 -20.17 -8.15 18.78
N ILE A 358 -21.48 -8.07 18.59
CA ILE A 358 -22.40 -7.33 19.48
C ILE A 358 -22.34 -7.91 20.89
N PHE A 359 -22.35 -9.23 21.02
CA PHE A 359 -22.41 -9.93 22.29
C PHE A 359 -21.01 -10.17 22.89
N GLU A 360 -20.95 -10.09 24.23
CA GLU A 360 -19.78 -10.58 24.96
C GLU A 360 -19.66 -12.11 24.88
N ASN A 361 -18.46 -12.63 25.05
CA ASN A 361 -18.20 -14.05 25.18
C ASN A 361 -18.02 -14.48 26.64
N GLY A 362 -17.87 -15.80 26.87
CA GLY A 362 -17.72 -16.36 28.23
C GLY A 362 -16.41 -16.01 28.97
N SER A 363 -15.51 -15.23 28.35
CA SER A 363 -14.20 -14.85 28.90
C SER A 363 -14.08 -13.37 29.24
N ASN A 364 -15.19 -12.65 29.34
CA ASN A 364 -15.25 -11.18 29.48
C ASN A 364 -14.51 -10.46 28.34
N GLY A 365 -14.75 -10.90 27.13
CA GLY A 365 -14.23 -10.34 25.89
C GLY A 365 -15.25 -10.43 24.78
N THR A 366 -14.82 -10.25 23.54
CA THR A 366 -15.65 -10.37 22.35
C THR A 366 -14.94 -11.21 21.29
N ASP A 367 -15.73 -11.96 20.52
CA ASP A 367 -15.22 -12.67 19.36
C ASP A 367 -15.13 -11.74 18.14
N HIS A 368 -14.41 -12.19 17.10
CA HIS A 368 -14.31 -11.48 15.83
C HIS A 368 -15.69 -11.20 15.25
N GLY A 369 -15.91 -10.00 14.81
CA GLY A 369 -17.12 -9.49 14.18
C GLY A 369 -16.79 -8.66 12.95
N LYS A 370 -17.82 -8.16 12.26
CA LYS A 370 -17.62 -7.46 10.99
C LYS A 370 -17.22 -5.99 11.18
N ALA A 371 -18.19 -5.07 11.14
CA ALA A 371 -17.95 -3.63 11.09
C ALA A 371 -17.31 -3.06 12.36
N ALA A 372 -16.49 -2.03 12.18
CA ALA A 372 -15.91 -1.22 13.25
C ALA A 372 -15.90 0.26 12.85
N PRO A 373 -15.85 1.22 13.79
CA PRO A 373 -15.65 2.61 13.44
C PRO A 373 -14.22 2.89 12.99
N THR A 374 -14.09 3.80 12.01
CA THR A 374 -12.82 4.41 11.64
C THR A 374 -12.76 5.81 12.25
N LEU A 375 -11.67 6.11 12.97
CA LEU A 375 -11.46 7.37 13.64
C LEU A 375 -10.53 8.25 12.81
N PHE A 376 -10.89 9.53 12.67
CA PHE A 376 -10.12 10.55 11.97
C PHE A 376 -9.75 11.68 12.92
N PHE A 377 -8.51 12.14 12.85
CA PHE A 377 -7.98 13.22 13.68
C PHE A 377 -7.22 14.23 12.81
N GLY A 378 -7.41 15.50 13.06
CA GLY A 378 -6.68 16.59 12.39
C GLY A 378 -7.49 17.88 12.30
N SER A 379 -6.77 19.01 12.29
CA SER A 379 -7.39 20.34 12.18
C SER A 379 -8.06 20.57 10.81
N GLY A 380 -7.63 19.82 9.77
CA GLY A 380 -8.20 19.88 8.42
C GLY A 380 -9.60 19.26 8.27
N LEU A 381 -10.15 18.61 9.32
CA LEU A 381 -11.49 17.98 9.28
C LEU A 381 -12.67 18.97 9.21
N ASN A 382 -12.42 20.27 9.49
CA ASN A 382 -13.46 21.32 9.44
C ASN A 382 -14.72 21.01 10.26
N GLY A 383 -14.55 20.51 11.46
CA GLY A 383 -15.62 20.20 12.40
C GLY A 383 -15.62 18.74 12.86
N SER A 384 -16.05 18.51 14.08
CA SER A 384 -16.22 17.18 14.65
C SER A 384 -17.58 16.61 14.32
N ALA A 385 -17.64 15.31 14.00
CA ALA A 385 -18.90 14.62 13.71
C ALA A 385 -18.77 13.10 13.85
N PHE A 386 -19.89 12.46 14.06
CA PHE A 386 -20.10 11.06 13.72
C PHE A 386 -20.68 10.99 12.31
N VAL A 387 -20.10 10.14 11.45
CA VAL A 387 -20.38 10.12 10.01
C VAL A 387 -20.91 8.75 9.60
N GLY A 388 -21.93 8.73 8.75
CA GLY A 388 -22.60 7.50 8.31
C GLY A 388 -23.59 6.97 9.35
N ASP A 389 -24.31 5.92 8.97
CA ASP A 389 -25.32 5.30 9.81
C ASP A 389 -24.68 4.30 10.80
N HIS A 390 -25.04 4.41 12.06
CA HIS A 390 -24.63 3.42 13.05
C HIS A 390 -25.35 2.09 12.80
N PRO A 391 -24.65 0.94 12.77
CA PRO A 391 -25.28 -0.37 12.60
C PRO A 391 -26.32 -0.64 13.71
N THR A 392 -27.40 -1.34 13.35
CA THR A 392 -28.35 -1.81 14.35
C THR A 392 -27.74 -2.85 15.29
N LEU A 393 -28.15 -2.82 16.56
CA LEU A 393 -27.78 -3.86 17.55
C LEU A 393 -28.75 -5.04 17.56
N GLU A 394 -29.72 -5.05 16.67
CA GLU A 394 -30.59 -6.20 16.43
C GLU A 394 -29.84 -7.29 15.71
N ASP A 395 -29.27 -8.22 16.10
CA ASP A 395 -28.49 -9.30 15.47
C ASP A 395 -29.05 -9.79 14.11
N PRO A 396 -28.86 -9.05 13.01
CA PRO A 396 -29.53 -9.32 11.73
C PRO A 396 -29.03 -10.59 11.03
N ASP A 397 -27.80 -11.05 11.32
CA ASP A 397 -27.25 -12.27 10.72
C ASP A 397 -27.40 -13.51 11.63
N GLY A 398 -27.95 -13.36 12.84
CA GLY A 398 -28.11 -14.43 13.82
C GLY A 398 -26.79 -14.99 14.35
N ARG A 399 -25.67 -14.29 14.12
CA ARG A 399 -24.32 -14.67 14.57
C ARG A 399 -23.67 -13.63 15.47
N GLY A 400 -24.40 -12.54 15.74
CA GLY A 400 -23.95 -11.46 16.58
C GLY A 400 -23.02 -10.47 15.90
N ASN A 401 -22.99 -10.41 14.58
CA ASN A 401 -22.16 -9.44 13.88
C ASN A 401 -22.88 -8.10 13.74
N LEU A 402 -22.14 -7.00 13.91
CA LEU A 402 -22.56 -5.70 13.38
C LEU A 402 -22.42 -5.74 11.87
N GLU A 403 -23.52 -5.49 11.14
CA GLU A 403 -23.44 -5.36 9.70
C GLU A 403 -22.74 -4.04 9.33
N TYR A 404 -21.99 -4.06 8.21
CA TYR A 404 -21.39 -2.83 7.72
C TYR A 404 -22.47 -1.92 7.12
N THR A 405 -22.29 -0.61 7.32
CA THR A 405 -23.15 0.44 6.75
C THR A 405 -22.35 1.34 5.82
N MET A 406 -21.02 1.20 5.82
CA MET A 406 -20.10 1.98 5.01
C MET A 406 -18.99 1.06 4.49
N ASP A 407 -18.77 1.06 3.17
CA ASP A 407 -17.64 0.35 2.59
C ASP A 407 -16.34 1.10 2.92
N PHE A 408 -15.32 0.39 3.41
CA PHE A 408 -14.04 1.00 3.77
C PHE A 408 -13.35 1.67 2.56
N ARG A 409 -13.63 1.22 1.34
CA ARG A 409 -13.09 1.80 0.10
C ARG A 409 -13.63 3.20 -0.17
N ASP A 410 -14.86 3.52 0.28
CA ASP A 410 -15.41 4.88 0.20
C ASP A 410 -14.59 5.87 1.02
N LEU A 411 -14.13 5.45 2.22
CA LEU A 411 -13.21 6.26 3.04
C LEU A 411 -11.85 6.44 2.38
N TYR A 412 -11.29 5.36 1.81
CA TYR A 412 -10.02 5.42 1.11
C TYR A 412 -10.11 6.32 -0.13
N ALA A 413 -11.21 6.19 -0.89
CA ALA A 413 -11.47 7.04 -2.05
C ALA A 413 -11.55 8.53 -1.65
N THR A 414 -12.27 8.83 -0.57
CA THR A 414 -12.38 10.20 -0.04
C THR A 414 -11.01 10.75 0.40
N VAL A 415 -10.22 9.96 1.13
CA VAL A 415 -8.88 10.37 1.57
C VAL A 415 -7.94 10.58 0.38
N LEU A 416 -7.98 9.72 -0.63
CA LEU A 416 -7.18 9.88 -1.84
C LEU A 416 -7.59 11.13 -2.61
N ALA A 417 -8.88 11.29 -2.90
CA ALA A 417 -9.36 12.36 -3.76
C ALA A 417 -9.42 13.72 -3.07
N GLU A 418 -9.91 13.79 -1.82
CA GLU A 418 -10.19 15.05 -1.14
C GLU A 418 -9.10 15.50 -0.16
N TRP A 419 -8.24 14.59 0.30
CA TRP A 419 -7.11 14.94 1.17
C TRP A 419 -5.76 14.91 0.43
N LEU A 420 -5.47 13.84 -0.32
CA LEU A 420 -4.24 13.72 -1.09
C LEU A 420 -4.36 14.30 -2.51
N CYS A 421 -5.54 14.80 -2.90
CA CYS A 421 -5.81 15.45 -4.18
C CYS A 421 -5.52 14.56 -5.41
N VAL A 422 -5.79 13.27 -5.29
CA VAL A 422 -5.64 12.32 -6.39
C VAL A 422 -6.85 12.39 -7.31
N ASP A 423 -6.62 12.37 -8.62
CA ASP A 423 -7.70 12.44 -9.63
C ASP A 423 -8.71 11.29 -9.46
N VAL A 424 -10.00 11.62 -9.45
CA VAL A 424 -11.09 10.66 -9.18
C VAL A 424 -11.09 9.48 -10.14
N PRO A 425 -10.98 9.64 -11.47
CA PRO A 425 -10.86 8.51 -12.39
C PRO A 425 -9.72 7.55 -12.06
N LEU A 426 -8.58 8.06 -11.60
CA LEU A 426 -7.46 7.22 -11.16
C LEU A 426 -7.81 6.44 -9.90
N VAL A 427 -8.48 7.10 -8.93
CA VAL A 427 -8.93 6.45 -7.68
C VAL A 427 -9.87 5.29 -7.98
N GLU A 428 -10.89 5.51 -8.81
CA GLU A 428 -11.92 4.52 -9.14
C GLU A 428 -11.36 3.32 -9.90
N GLN A 429 -10.62 3.59 -10.98
CA GLN A 429 -10.31 2.55 -11.98
C GLN A 429 -8.99 1.84 -11.71
N HIS A 430 -8.03 2.48 -11.05
CA HIS A 430 -6.69 1.95 -10.91
C HIS A 430 -6.24 1.71 -9.47
N LEU A 431 -6.72 2.52 -8.52
CA LEU A 431 -6.25 2.40 -7.15
C LEU A 431 -7.14 1.50 -6.29
N LEU A 432 -8.45 1.61 -6.41
CA LEU A 432 -9.40 0.90 -5.54
C LEU A 432 -10.27 -0.13 -6.26
N ASP A 433 -10.43 -0.02 -7.59
CA ASP A 433 -11.40 -0.79 -8.38
C ASP A 433 -12.80 -0.74 -7.72
N HIS A 434 -13.23 0.49 -7.40
CA HIS A 434 -14.44 0.77 -6.65
C HIS A 434 -15.04 2.12 -7.08
N PRO A 435 -16.34 2.22 -7.34
CA PRO A 435 -16.98 3.48 -7.68
C PRO A 435 -16.76 4.56 -6.61
N TYR A 436 -16.49 5.78 -7.02
CA TYR A 436 -16.29 6.89 -6.10
C TYR A 436 -17.60 7.30 -5.42
N ALA A 437 -17.70 7.01 -4.13
CA ALA A 437 -18.82 7.41 -3.27
C ALA A 437 -18.25 8.20 -2.06
N PRO A 438 -18.03 9.52 -2.19
CA PRO A 438 -17.32 10.29 -1.18
C PRO A 438 -18.10 10.38 0.13
N VAL A 439 -17.38 10.23 1.23
CA VAL A 439 -17.87 10.41 2.58
C VAL A 439 -17.54 11.83 3.04
N ASN A 440 -18.53 12.57 3.55
CA ASN A 440 -18.32 13.95 4.00
C ASN A 440 -17.42 14.00 5.25
N LEU A 441 -16.12 14.06 5.03
CA LEU A 441 -15.10 14.23 6.06
C LEU A 441 -14.71 15.71 6.28
N GLY A 442 -15.21 16.62 5.43
CA GLY A 442 -15.08 18.08 5.61
C GLY A 442 -13.81 18.66 5.00
N PHE A 443 -13.01 17.89 4.29
CA PHE A 443 -11.89 18.39 3.51
C PHE A 443 -12.19 18.31 2.02
N ASN A 444 -11.50 19.11 1.23
CA ASN A 444 -11.57 19.10 -0.22
C ASN A 444 -10.27 19.67 -0.80
N CYS A 445 -10.02 19.37 -2.03
CA CYS A 445 -8.87 19.86 -2.79
C CYS A 445 -9.15 21.16 -3.55
N SER A 446 -10.03 22.04 -3.03
CA SER A 446 -10.30 23.32 -3.64
C SER A 446 -9.05 24.20 -3.59
N GLY A 447 -8.55 24.55 -4.76
CA GLY A 447 -7.33 25.35 -4.93
C GLY A 447 -6.17 24.61 -5.58
N VAL A 448 -6.29 23.34 -5.82
CA VAL A 448 -5.38 22.60 -6.72
C VAL A 448 -5.94 22.77 -8.13
N ASP A 449 -5.29 23.59 -8.95
CA ASP A 449 -5.57 23.65 -10.39
C ASP A 449 -5.07 22.33 -11.00
N PHE A 450 -5.98 21.38 -11.15
CA PHE A 450 -5.70 20.23 -12.03
C PHE A 450 -5.55 20.80 -13.44
N PRO A 451 -4.45 20.56 -14.17
CA PRO A 451 -4.40 20.91 -15.56
C PRO A 451 -5.61 20.24 -16.24
N GLU A 452 -6.50 21.05 -16.84
CA GLU A 452 -7.58 20.50 -17.66
C GLU A 452 -6.92 19.58 -18.70
N ILE A 453 -7.04 18.28 -18.48
CA ILE A 453 -6.74 17.30 -19.53
C ILE A 453 -7.89 17.48 -20.51
N ALA A 454 -7.65 18.31 -21.53
CA ALA A 454 -8.57 18.44 -22.63
C ALA A 454 -8.65 17.07 -23.31
N TYR A 455 -9.62 16.27 -22.90
CA TYR A 455 -10.14 15.23 -23.77
C TYR A 455 -10.71 15.94 -24.96
N SER A 456 -9.93 16.04 -26.04
CA SER A 456 -10.51 16.35 -27.31
C SER A 456 -11.44 15.17 -27.62
N ASP A 457 -12.74 15.41 -27.58
CA ASP A 457 -13.74 14.63 -28.31
C ASP A 457 -13.40 14.71 -29.79
N GLY A 458 -12.25 14.18 -30.15
CA GLY A 458 -11.87 13.92 -31.52
C GLY A 458 -12.68 12.72 -31.97
N ASP A 459 -13.65 13.02 -32.82
CA ASP A 459 -14.36 12.06 -33.65
C ASP A 459 -13.37 11.02 -34.19
N VAL A 460 -13.22 9.88 -33.48
CA VAL A 460 -12.39 8.76 -33.93
C VAL A 460 -13.24 7.96 -34.89
N THR A 461 -13.35 8.48 -36.11
CA THR A 461 -13.63 7.59 -37.23
C THR A 461 -12.39 6.75 -37.44
N PRO A 462 -12.49 5.41 -37.37
CA PRO A 462 -11.33 4.55 -37.58
C PRO A 462 -10.77 4.82 -38.97
N PRO A 463 -9.45 5.01 -39.12
CA PRO A 463 -8.86 5.20 -40.43
C PRO A 463 -9.09 3.94 -41.24
N THR A 464 -9.76 4.07 -42.35
CA THR A 464 -9.83 3.05 -43.41
C THR A 464 -8.38 2.79 -43.89
N PRO A 465 -7.90 1.55 -43.92
CA PRO A 465 -6.57 1.28 -44.41
C PRO A 465 -6.54 1.47 -45.92
N VAL A 466 -5.95 2.54 -46.38
CA VAL A 466 -5.68 2.76 -47.79
C VAL A 466 -4.23 3.21 -47.93
N ASN A 467 -3.37 2.29 -48.28
CA ASN A 467 -2.08 2.66 -48.88
C ASN A 467 -2.30 2.97 -50.35
N PRO A 468 -2.09 4.23 -50.79
CA PRO A 468 -2.29 4.59 -52.19
C PRO A 468 -1.20 4.10 -53.11
N ASP A 469 -0.09 3.48 -52.58
CA ASP A 469 1.11 3.15 -53.34
C ASP A 469 1.49 1.66 -53.37
N GLY A 470 0.68 0.78 -52.78
CA GLY A 470 0.91 -0.67 -52.87
C GLY A 470 2.12 -1.17 -52.05
N SER A 471 2.64 -0.41 -51.07
CA SER A 471 3.72 -0.84 -50.22
C SER A 471 3.23 -1.78 -49.11
N ASP A 472 4.07 -2.78 -48.78
CA ASP A 472 3.87 -3.77 -47.73
C ASP A 472 3.78 -3.09 -46.34
N PRO A 473 2.70 -3.31 -45.55
CA PRO A 473 2.57 -2.73 -44.22
C PRO A 473 3.67 -3.13 -43.24
N SER A 474 4.51 -4.11 -43.56
CA SER A 474 5.63 -4.56 -42.73
C SER A 474 6.82 -3.57 -42.67
N THR A 475 6.81 -2.47 -43.43
CA THR A 475 7.91 -1.51 -43.51
C THR A 475 7.61 -0.13 -42.94
N ALA A 476 6.47 0.06 -42.26
CA ALA A 476 6.20 1.29 -41.52
C ALA A 476 7.18 1.44 -40.35
N PRO A 477 7.74 2.64 -40.09
CA PRO A 477 8.59 2.83 -38.94
C PRO A 477 7.79 2.56 -37.67
N PHE A 478 8.33 1.68 -36.84
CA PHE A 478 7.78 1.29 -35.54
C PHE A 478 7.61 2.54 -34.63
N ASP A 479 6.42 2.70 -34.05
CA ASP A 479 6.18 3.73 -33.02
C ASP A 479 6.46 3.14 -31.63
N PRO A 480 7.54 3.55 -30.96
CA PRO A 480 7.89 3.04 -29.63
C PRO A 480 6.81 3.26 -28.56
N ASN A 481 5.91 4.23 -28.76
CA ASN A 481 4.83 4.51 -27.81
C ASN A 481 3.76 3.41 -27.78
N LEU A 482 3.64 2.61 -28.84
CA LEU A 482 2.70 1.48 -28.86
C LEU A 482 3.14 0.31 -27.97
N MET A 483 4.41 0.24 -27.58
CA MET A 483 4.89 -0.82 -26.67
C MET A 483 4.29 -0.68 -25.27
N ASN A 484 4.03 0.54 -24.81
CA ASN A 484 3.44 0.79 -23.50
C ASN A 484 1.95 0.40 -23.41
N ALA A 485 1.33 0.11 -24.54
CA ALA A 485 -0.04 -0.35 -24.62
C ALA A 485 -0.18 -1.89 -24.61
N ILE A 486 0.95 -2.62 -24.50
CA ILE A 486 0.91 -4.08 -24.32
C ILE A 486 0.45 -4.39 -22.90
N VAL A 487 -0.74 -4.97 -22.77
CA VAL A 487 -1.28 -5.42 -21.48
C VAL A 487 -1.01 -6.91 -21.32
N HIS A 488 -0.39 -7.30 -20.21
CA HIS A 488 -0.20 -8.70 -19.88
C HIS A 488 -0.42 -8.96 -18.39
N LYS A 489 -1.04 -10.08 -18.07
CA LYS A 489 -1.29 -10.50 -16.68
C LYS A 489 -1.37 -12.03 -16.58
N PRO A 490 -1.02 -12.63 -15.42
CA PRO A 490 -1.37 -14.00 -15.14
C PRO A 490 -2.90 -14.11 -15.06
N TYR A 491 -3.45 -15.18 -15.60
CA TYR A 491 -4.87 -15.44 -15.61
C TYR A 491 -5.16 -16.90 -15.21
N TYR A 492 -6.19 -17.11 -14.40
CA TYR A 492 -6.57 -18.42 -13.89
C TYR A 492 -8.05 -18.64 -14.18
N PRO A 493 -8.38 -19.41 -15.22
CA PRO A 493 -9.76 -19.82 -15.48
C PRO A 493 -10.30 -20.68 -14.34
N SER A 494 -11.61 -21.01 -14.38
CA SER A 494 -12.31 -21.74 -13.32
C SER A 494 -11.73 -23.14 -12.99
N ASP A 495 -10.90 -23.69 -13.86
CA ASP A 495 -10.18 -24.96 -13.67
C ASP A 495 -8.83 -24.78 -12.96
N SER A 496 -8.49 -23.55 -12.57
CA SER A 496 -7.24 -23.17 -11.90
C SER A 496 -5.97 -23.46 -12.72
N THR A 497 -6.08 -23.62 -14.04
CA THR A 497 -4.89 -23.75 -14.90
C THR A 497 -4.20 -22.41 -15.08
N PRO A 498 -2.85 -22.35 -15.00
CA PRO A 498 -2.13 -21.10 -15.16
C PRO A 498 -2.09 -20.65 -16.63
N HIS A 499 -2.62 -19.48 -16.93
CA HIS A 499 -2.59 -18.83 -18.24
C HIS A 499 -1.85 -17.50 -18.16
N ILE A 500 -1.38 -17.04 -19.32
CA ILE A 500 -0.94 -15.65 -19.53
C ILE A 500 -1.97 -15.01 -20.46
N TYR A 501 -2.64 -13.98 -19.98
CA TYR A 501 -3.44 -13.08 -20.81
C TYR A 501 -2.50 -12.04 -21.40
N LEU A 502 -2.56 -11.83 -22.70
CA LEU A 502 -1.76 -10.86 -23.42
C LEU A 502 -2.64 -10.13 -24.42
N GLU A 503 -2.61 -8.80 -24.38
CA GLU A 503 -3.27 -7.92 -25.32
C GLU A 503 -2.23 -7.12 -26.08
N MET A 504 -2.21 -7.29 -27.40
CA MET A 504 -1.23 -6.70 -28.30
C MET A 504 -1.87 -5.54 -29.07
N PRO A 505 -1.36 -4.31 -28.95
CA PRO A 505 -1.88 -3.16 -29.70
C PRO A 505 -1.42 -3.14 -31.17
N PHE A 506 -0.58 -4.07 -31.57
CA PHE A 506 -0.06 -4.26 -32.94
C PHE A 506 0.43 -5.68 -33.13
N SER A 507 0.54 -6.12 -34.38
CA SER A 507 1.09 -7.46 -34.69
C SER A 507 2.61 -7.47 -34.56
N ALA A 508 3.17 -8.39 -33.77
CA ALA A 508 4.61 -8.53 -33.58
C ALA A 508 5.03 -9.96 -33.28
N HIS A 509 6.32 -10.24 -33.41
CA HIS A 509 6.90 -11.49 -32.92
C HIS A 509 7.01 -11.41 -31.39
N VAL A 510 6.43 -12.37 -30.67
CA VAL A 510 6.41 -12.44 -29.21
C VAL A 510 7.15 -13.69 -28.76
N ASP A 511 8.12 -13.54 -27.87
CA ASP A 511 8.81 -14.64 -27.20
C ASP A 511 8.47 -14.61 -25.70
N ILE A 512 7.93 -15.73 -25.18
CA ILE A 512 7.59 -15.87 -23.76
C ILE A 512 8.36 -17.03 -23.17
N GLN A 513 9.27 -16.71 -22.25
CA GLN A 513 10.09 -17.66 -21.54
C GLN A 513 9.61 -17.79 -20.09
N LEU A 514 9.62 -19.01 -19.55
CA LEU A 514 9.28 -19.28 -18.14
C LEU A 514 10.53 -19.60 -17.33
N TYR A 515 10.60 -19.03 -16.13
CA TYR A 515 11.71 -19.20 -15.20
C TYR A 515 11.19 -19.67 -13.84
N ASN A 516 11.96 -20.50 -13.14
CA ASN A 516 11.68 -20.82 -11.74
C ASN A 516 12.20 -19.69 -10.82
N ILE A 517 11.89 -19.78 -9.51
CA ILE A 517 12.32 -18.78 -8.52
C ILE A 517 13.83 -18.66 -8.34
N LEU A 518 14.62 -19.58 -8.86
CA LEU A 518 16.09 -19.52 -8.87
C LEU A 518 16.64 -18.85 -10.13
N GLY A 519 15.77 -18.34 -11.01
CA GLY A 519 16.17 -17.71 -12.28
C GLY A 519 16.58 -18.68 -13.38
N GLN A 520 16.34 -19.97 -13.21
CA GLN A 520 16.65 -20.96 -14.24
C GLN A 520 15.52 -21.00 -15.27
N ASN A 521 15.85 -20.91 -16.54
CA ASN A 521 14.89 -21.05 -17.62
C ASN A 521 14.30 -22.47 -17.60
N VAL A 522 12.97 -22.54 -17.50
CA VAL A 522 12.20 -23.79 -17.46
C VAL A 522 11.76 -24.20 -18.87
N GLY A 523 11.55 -23.22 -19.74
CA GLY A 523 11.19 -23.46 -21.12
C GLY A 523 10.51 -22.28 -21.79
N THR A 524 10.29 -22.43 -23.10
CA THR A 524 9.58 -21.46 -23.94
C THR A 524 8.10 -21.75 -23.91
N VAL A 525 7.30 -20.79 -23.48
CA VAL A 525 5.83 -20.88 -23.46
C VAL A 525 5.24 -20.48 -24.80
N PHE A 526 5.81 -19.46 -25.45
CA PHE A 526 5.34 -18.94 -26.74
C PHE A 526 6.53 -18.33 -27.50
N ASN A 527 6.62 -18.51 -28.82
CA ASN A 527 7.65 -17.90 -29.65
C ASN A 527 7.19 -17.85 -31.11
N GLU A 528 6.23 -16.99 -31.40
CA GLU A 528 5.61 -16.90 -32.73
C GLU A 528 5.12 -15.47 -33.00
N MET A 529 4.70 -15.21 -34.24
CA MET A 529 3.97 -13.97 -34.58
C MET A 529 2.61 -13.95 -33.89
N MET A 530 2.34 -12.90 -33.14
CA MET A 530 1.06 -12.61 -32.53
C MET A 530 0.40 -11.43 -33.27
N LEU A 531 -0.86 -11.61 -33.62
CA LEU A 531 -1.65 -10.55 -34.24
C LEU A 531 -2.12 -9.56 -33.19
N GLU A 532 -2.45 -8.34 -33.63
CA GLU A 532 -3.16 -7.36 -32.80
C GLU A 532 -4.43 -7.97 -32.19
N GLY A 533 -4.68 -7.70 -30.91
CA GLY A 533 -5.81 -8.22 -30.14
C GLY A 533 -5.40 -8.99 -28.90
N SER A 534 -6.38 -9.63 -28.24
CA SER A 534 -6.20 -10.35 -26.98
C SER A 534 -5.99 -11.86 -27.24
N THR A 535 -5.05 -12.45 -26.51
CA THR A 535 -4.75 -13.89 -26.57
C THR A 535 -4.53 -14.45 -25.15
N GLU A 536 -5.07 -15.63 -24.89
CA GLU A 536 -4.81 -16.41 -23.67
C GLU A 536 -3.89 -17.58 -23.99
N ILE A 537 -2.81 -17.72 -23.21
CA ILE A 537 -1.79 -18.74 -23.43
C ILE A 537 -1.75 -19.65 -22.20
N ASN A 538 -2.15 -20.91 -22.37
CA ASN A 538 -2.10 -21.92 -21.30
C ASN A 538 -0.67 -22.42 -21.10
N ILE A 539 -0.09 -22.15 -19.92
CA ILE A 539 1.29 -22.51 -19.61
C ILE A 539 1.47 -24.02 -19.51
N ARG A 540 0.50 -24.76 -18.91
CA ARG A 540 0.59 -26.21 -18.75
C ARG A 540 0.51 -26.96 -20.07
N GLU A 541 -0.27 -26.49 -21.01
CA GLU A 541 -0.34 -27.11 -22.34
C GLU A 541 0.95 -26.96 -23.14
N ARG A 542 1.65 -25.86 -22.90
CA ARG A 542 2.92 -25.54 -23.61
C ARG A 542 4.14 -26.22 -22.97
N LEU A 543 4.09 -26.50 -21.65
CA LEU A 543 5.18 -27.09 -20.87
C LEU A 543 4.68 -28.22 -19.94
N PRO A 544 4.07 -29.29 -20.45
CA PRO A 544 3.38 -30.29 -19.63
C PRO A 544 4.28 -31.09 -18.69
N ASP A 545 5.52 -31.38 -19.09
CA ASP A 545 6.40 -32.35 -18.42
C ASP A 545 7.41 -31.74 -17.44
N HIS A 546 7.43 -30.41 -17.30
CA HIS A 546 8.51 -29.70 -16.59
C HIS A 546 8.03 -28.80 -15.44
N LEU A 547 6.72 -28.74 -15.17
CA LEU A 547 6.16 -27.83 -14.18
C LEU A 547 5.74 -28.57 -12.91
N SER A 548 6.50 -28.33 -11.83
CA SER A 548 6.05 -28.65 -10.48
C SER A 548 5.16 -27.52 -9.94
N THR A 549 4.30 -27.86 -8.97
CA THR A 549 3.55 -26.84 -8.22
C THR A 549 4.50 -25.82 -7.60
N GLY A 550 4.25 -24.54 -7.83
CA GLY A 550 5.10 -23.45 -7.31
C GLY A 550 4.96 -22.15 -8.06
N LYS A 551 5.73 -21.16 -7.60
CA LYS A 551 5.79 -19.83 -8.23
C LYS A 551 6.84 -19.83 -9.34
N TYR A 552 6.44 -19.30 -10.48
CA TYR A 552 7.27 -19.11 -11.66
C TYR A 552 7.20 -17.65 -12.11
N ILE A 553 8.10 -17.29 -13.00
CA ILE A 553 8.15 -15.98 -13.63
C ILE A 553 8.13 -16.19 -15.13
N TYR A 554 7.20 -15.55 -15.82
CA TYR A 554 7.26 -15.49 -17.27
C TYR A 554 7.84 -14.16 -17.73
N ARG A 555 8.65 -14.21 -18.78
CA ARG A 555 9.23 -13.04 -19.44
C ARG A 555 8.70 -12.99 -20.86
N ILE A 556 8.12 -11.86 -21.23
CA ILE A 556 7.67 -11.58 -22.58
C ILE A 556 8.70 -10.67 -23.24
N SER A 557 9.16 -11.04 -24.41
CA SER A 557 10.02 -10.22 -25.26
C SER A 557 9.27 -9.89 -26.55
N VAL A 558 9.14 -8.61 -26.85
CA VAL A 558 8.55 -8.10 -28.08
C VAL A 558 9.52 -7.09 -28.65
N GLN A 559 10.09 -7.39 -29.82
CA GLN A 559 11.22 -6.62 -30.37
C GLN A 559 12.37 -6.49 -29.36
N ASP A 560 12.81 -5.28 -28.99
CA ASP A 560 13.88 -5.01 -28.04
C ASP A 560 13.37 -4.81 -26.59
N GLN A 561 12.04 -4.92 -26.38
CA GLN A 561 11.44 -4.73 -25.06
C GLN A 561 11.16 -6.06 -24.36
N LYS A 562 11.38 -6.07 -23.05
CA LYS A 562 11.15 -7.24 -22.20
C LYS A 562 10.26 -6.86 -21.02
N MET A 563 9.24 -7.66 -20.77
CA MET A 563 8.29 -7.51 -19.67
C MET A 563 8.22 -8.82 -18.88
N SER A 564 8.02 -8.76 -17.57
CA SER A 564 7.93 -9.97 -16.75
C SER A 564 6.86 -9.84 -15.67
N LYS A 565 6.18 -10.94 -15.36
CA LYS A 565 5.31 -11.08 -14.18
C LYS A 565 5.42 -12.49 -13.59
N SER A 566 5.00 -12.61 -12.33
CA SER A 566 4.97 -13.92 -11.69
C SER A 566 3.65 -14.64 -11.97
N VAL A 567 3.69 -15.97 -12.02
CA VAL A 567 2.54 -16.85 -12.17
C VAL A 567 2.66 -18.03 -11.20
N MET A 568 1.54 -18.43 -10.61
CA MET A 568 1.48 -19.65 -9.79
C MET A 568 1.07 -20.82 -10.65
N VAL A 569 1.81 -21.91 -10.55
CA VAL A 569 1.44 -23.20 -11.14
C VAL A 569 0.97 -24.11 -10.01
N ALA A 570 -0.31 -24.42 -9.99
CA ALA A 570 -0.97 -25.25 -8.96
C ALA A 570 -0.81 -26.75 -9.22
#